data_cfac87d03d9e4e519081db766662b8d1
#
_entry.id   cfac87d03d9e4e519081db766662b8d1
#
_cell.length_a   1.000
_cell.length_b   1.000
_cell.length_c   1.000
_cell.angle_alpha   90.00
_cell.angle_beta   90.00
_cell.angle_gamma   90.00
#
_symmetry.space_group_name_H-M   'P 1'
#
loop_
_entity.id
_entity.type
_entity.pdbx_description
1 polymer ?
#
loop_
_entity_poly.entity_id
_entity_poly.type
_entity_poly.pdbx_seq_one_letter_code
_entity_poly.pdbx_strand_id
1 'polypeptide(L)'
;MADAVLHYARHRYPNKKLYIVGYSIGTGMASYAASKSTPDALILLSPYNNGRDLFNSYFPVFYGPLQHLIRYPLTSDTYVGALTCPALVILSNQDTIVSPSLSRRLIECFTTPVKTIPFDTLDHGDIAMNKEVWKSIMRFLHELSE
;
A
#
# COMPACT_ATOMS: atom_id res chain seq x y z
N MET A 1 6.28 7.64 -14.30
CA MET A 1 5.11 6.83 -14.77
C MET A 1 3.88 7.10 -13.90
N ALA A 2 3.92 6.96 -12.58
CA ALA A 2 2.77 7.26 -11.70
C ALA A 2 2.21 8.67 -11.90
N ASP A 3 3.07 9.69 -11.95
CA ASP A 3 2.64 11.09 -12.14
C ASP A 3 1.89 11.31 -13.45
N ALA A 4 2.30 10.66 -14.55
CA ALA A 4 1.62 10.76 -15.84
C ALA A 4 0.22 10.14 -15.80
N VAL A 5 0.05 8.99 -15.11
CA VAL A 5 -1.24 8.34 -14.94
C VAL A 5 -2.17 9.21 -14.08
N LEU A 6 -1.66 9.77 -12.99
CA LEU A 6 -2.42 10.65 -12.11
C LEU A 6 -2.87 11.93 -12.83
N HIS A 7 -1.96 12.56 -13.55
CA HIS A 7 -2.28 13.74 -14.37
C HIS A 7 -3.36 13.42 -15.40
N TYR A 8 -3.21 12.29 -16.12
CA TYR A 8 -4.23 11.85 -17.08
C TYR A 8 -5.59 11.62 -16.40
N ALA A 9 -5.63 10.91 -15.27
CA ALA A 9 -6.86 10.60 -14.56
C ALA A 9 -7.59 11.88 -14.10
N ARG A 10 -6.86 12.84 -13.50
CA ARG A 10 -7.42 14.12 -13.04
C ARG A 10 -7.89 14.99 -14.21
N HIS A 11 -7.12 15.03 -15.30
CA HIS A 11 -7.52 15.80 -16.50
C HIS A 11 -8.74 15.19 -17.20
N ARG A 12 -8.77 13.85 -17.31
CA ARG A 12 -9.85 13.14 -18.02
C ARG A 12 -11.14 13.08 -17.22
N TYR A 13 -11.04 13.06 -15.89
CA TYR A 13 -12.15 12.89 -14.96
C TYR A 13 -12.09 13.91 -13.80
N PRO A 14 -12.17 15.22 -14.06
CA PRO A 14 -11.87 16.28 -13.07
C PRO A 14 -12.83 16.26 -11.87
N ASN A 15 -14.05 15.78 -12.04
CA ASN A 15 -15.09 15.77 -10.99
C ASN A 15 -15.37 14.37 -10.43
N LYS A 16 -14.46 13.40 -10.65
CA LYS A 16 -14.60 12.05 -10.11
C LYS A 16 -13.68 11.84 -8.92
N LYS A 17 -14.14 11.05 -7.96
CA LYS A 17 -13.30 10.56 -6.84
C LYS A 17 -12.15 9.75 -7.40
N LEU A 18 -10.96 9.95 -6.85
CA LEU A 18 -9.75 9.22 -7.20
C LEU A 18 -9.36 8.29 -6.06
N TYR A 19 -9.45 7.00 -6.30
CA TYR A 19 -8.99 5.98 -5.39
C TYR A 19 -7.71 5.34 -5.94
N ILE A 20 -6.72 5.14 -5.09
CA ILE A 20 -5.48 4.47 -5.46
C ILE A 20 -5.43 3.14 -4.73
N VAL A 21 -5.25 2.06 -5.50
CA VAL A 21 -5.13 0.69 -4.97
C VAL A 21 -3.76 0.15 -5.32
N GLY A 22 -3.06 -0.39 -4.32
CA GLY A 22 -1.79 -1.09 -4.50
C GLY A 22 -1.85 -2.50 -3.92
N TYR A 23 -1.21 -3.46 -4.61
CA TYR A 23 -1.08 -4.83 -4.16
C TYR A 23 0.38 -5.25 -4.18
N SER A 24 0.84 -5.91 -3.09
CA SER A 24 2.19 -6.46 -2.99
C SER A 24 3.26 -5.40 -3.33
N ILE A 25 4.17 -5.67 -4.26
CA ILE A 25 5.21 -4.72 -4.70
C ILE A 25 4.60 -3.40 -5.19
N GLY A 26 3.38 -3.41 -5.75
CA GLY A 26 2.67 -2.22 -6.20
C GLY A 26 2.25 -1.27 -5.08
N THR A 27 2.26 -1.70 -3.81
CA THR A 27 1.92 -0.83 -2.67
C THR A 27 2.89 0.33 -2.49
N GLY A 28 4.18 0.11 -2.78
CA GLY A 28 5.18 1.18 -2.77
C GLY A 28 4.89 2.26 -3.82
N MET A 29 4.51 1.86 -5.04
CA MET A 29 4.13 2.79 -6.10
C MET A 29 2.80 3.50 -5.77
N ALA A 30 1.84 2.79 -5.19
CA ALA A 30 0.57 3.37 -4.76
C ALA A 30 0.77 4.42 -3.65
N SER A 31 1.60 4.12 -2.65
CA SER A 31 1.96 5.05 -1.58
C SER A 31 2.67 6.30 -2.12
N TYR A 32 3.62 6.13 -3.04
CA TYR A 32 4.27 7.25 -3.74
C TYR A 32 3.25 8.08 -4.50
N ALA A 33 2.40 7.45 -5.32
CA ALA A 33 1.38 8.14 -6.09
C ALA A 33 0.41 8.92 -5.20
N ALA A 34 -0.03 8.32 -4.08
CA ALA A 34 -0.89 8.97 -3.11
C ALA A 34 -0.22 10.19 -2.46
N SER A 35 1.08 10.12 -2.13
CA SER A 35 1.83 11.24 -1.56
C SER A 35 1.98 12.44 -2.52
N LYS A 36 1.77 12.24 -3.83
CA LYS A 36 1.89 13.27 -4.88
C LYS A 36 0.55 13.81 -5.39
N SER A 37 -0.57 13.18 -5.06
CA SER A 37 -1.84 13.47 -5.76
C SER A 37 -3.05 13.74 -4.88
N THR A 38 -2.93 13.67 -3.56
CA THR A 38 -4.06 13.82 -2.62
C THR A 38 -5.31 13.07 -3.10
N PRO A 39 -5.29 11.73 -3.16
CA PRO A 39 -6.45 10.95 -3.58
C PRO A 39 -7.57 11.02 -2.55
N ASP A 40 -8.78 10.61 -2.92
CA ASP A 40 -9.90 10.51 -2.00
C ASP A 40 -9.78 9.29 -1.06
N ALA A 41 -9.02 8.27 -1.44
CA ALA A 41 -8.58 7.19 -0.56
C ALA A 41 -7.39 6.41 -1.13
N LEU A 42 -6.62 5.80 -0.22
CA LEU A 42 -5.55 4.85 -0.52
C LEU A 42 -5.90 3.47 0.05
N ILE A 43 -5.82 2.43 -0.79
CA ILE A 43 -6.04 1.05 -0.39
C ILE A 43 -4.77 0.24 -0.66
N LEU A 44 -4.24 -0.43 0.36
CA LEU A 44 -3.02 -1.23 0.27
C LEU A 44 -3.32 -2.68 0.66
N LEU A 45 -3.01 -3.60 -0.24
CA LEU A 45 -3.19 -5.05 -0.06
C LEU A 45 -1.81 -5.71 0.08
N SER A 46 -1.57 -6.40 1.20
CA SER A 46 -0.26 -6.99 1.56
C SER A 46 0.91 -6.01 1.38
N PRO A 47 0.88 -4.84 2.02
CA PRO A 47 1.92 -3.86 1.86
C PRO A 47 3.19 -4.20 2.64
N TYR A 48 4.30 -3.57 2.26
CA TYR A 48 5.58 -3.58 2.98
C TYR A 48 6.01 -2.15 3.34
N ASN A 49 6.81 -2.01 4.39
CA ASN A 49 7.26 -0.70 4.88
C ASN A 49 8.27 -0.02 3.94
N ASN A 50 9.28 -0.76 3.46
CA ASN A 50 10.22 -0.26 2.46
C ASN A 50 10.85 -1.42 1.68
N GLY A 51 11.43 -1.10 0.51
CA GLY A 51 12.02 -2.10 -0.37
C GLY A 51 13.22 -2.81 0.25
N ARG A 52 14.02 -2.11 1.07
CA ARG A 52 15.17 -2.72 1.76
C ARG A 52 14.73 -3.84 2.69
N ASP A 53 13.75 -3.59 3.54
CA ASP A 53 13.27 -4.60 4.50
C ASP A 53 12.57 -5.77 3.76
N LEU A 54 11.85 -5.47 2.68
CA LEU A 54 11.26 -6.49 1.82
C LEU A 54 12.34 -7.40 1.22
N PHE A 55 13.40 -6.83 0.61
CA PHE A 55 14.48 -7.63 0.03
C PHE A 55 15.27 -8.39 1.09
N ASN A 56 15.52 -7.79 2.25
CA ASN A 56 16.21 -8.45 3.36
C ASN A 56 15.40 -9.59 3.99
N SER A 57 14.09 -9.61 3.85
CA SER A 57 13.28 -10.75 4.29
C SER A 57 13.57 -12.02 3.48
N TYR A 58 14.05 -11.86 2.23
CA TYR A 58 14.45 -12.98 1.37
C TYR A 58 15.97 -13.21 1.38
N PHE A 59 16.74 -12.13 1.39
CA PHE A 59 18.20 -12.15 1.30
C PHE A 59 18.80 -11.20 2.34
N PRO A 60 19.18 -11.66 3.54
CA PRO A 60 19.62 -10.82 4.65
C PRO A 60 20.96 -10.09 4.44
N VAL A 61 21.41 -9.96 3.18
CA VAL A 61 22.67 -9.29 2.81
C VAL A 61 22.55 -7.78 2.57
N PHE A 62 21.32 -7.27 2.44
CA PHE A 62 21.05 -5.87 2.14
C PHE A 62 21.04 -4.93 3.35
N TYR A 63 21.34 -5.42 4.57
CA TYR A 63 21.57 -4.56 5.74
C TYR A 63 22.98 -3.96 5.78
N GLY A 64 23.91 -4.47 4.96
CA GLY A 64 25.29 -3.98 4.85
C GLY A 64 25.47 -2.94 3.73
N PRO A 65 26.70 -2.79 3.22
CA PRO A 65 27.02 -1.83 2.15
C PRO A 65 26.23 -2.08 0.85
N LEU A 66 25.72 -3.30 0.65
CA LEU A 66 24.92 -3.66 -0.54
C LEU A 66 23.55 -2.96 -0.57
N GLN A 67 23.08 -2.35 0.53
CA GLN A 67 21.86 -1.53 0.53
C GLN A 67 21.90 -0.40 -0.51
N HIS A 68 23.12 0.11 -0.85
CA HIS A 68 23.31 1.16 -1.84
C HIS A 68 23.11 0.69 -3.29
N LEU A 69 23.03 -0.63 -3.52
CA LEU A 69 22.70 -1.20 -4.83
C LEU A 69 21.20 -1.15 -5.13
N ILE A 70 20.37 -0.93 -4.12
CA ILE A 70 18.92 -0.78 -4.31
C ILE A 70 18.65 0.58 -4.94
N ARG A 71 18.49 0.59 -6.25
CA ARG A 71 18.28 1.82 -7.05
C ARG A 71 16.94 2.51 -6.73
N TYR A 72 15.93 1.75 -6.34
CA TYR A 72 14.59 2.24 -5.98
C TYR A 72 14.20 1.70 -4.61
N PRO A 73 14.48 2.42 -3.53
CA PRO A 73 14.28 1.91 -2.17
C PRO A 73 12.81 1.72 -1.78
N LEU A 74 11.86 2.25 -2.58
CA LEU A 74 10.42 2.15 -2.36
C LEU A 74 10.09 2.40 -0.88
N THR A 75 10.37 3.61 -0.42
CA THR A 75 10.22 4.06 0.97
C THR A 75 8.74 4.34 1.29
N SER A 76 7.92 3.28 1.29
CA SER A 76 6.48 3.39 1.56
C SER A 76 6.21 4.02 2.92
N ASP A 77 7.04 3.71 3.92
CA ASP A 77 7.04 4.29 5.26
C ASP A 77 7.10 5.83 5.23
N THR A 78 7.99 6.39 4.44
CA THR A 78 8.09 7.85 4.27
C THR A 78 6.88 8.43 3.55
N TYR A 79 6.37 7.74 2.53
CA TYR A 79 5.23 8.24 1.74
C TYR A 79 3.95 8.26 2.55
N VAL A 80 3.65 7.18 3.30
CA VAL A 80 2.41 7.11 4.10
C VAL A 80 2.40 8.08 5.27
N GLY A 81 3.58 8.41 5.83
CA GLY A 81 3.70 9.40 6.90
C GLY A 81 3.30 10.82 6.50
N ALA A 82 3.29 11.13 5.20
CA ALA A 82 2.90 12.43 4.66
C ALA A 82 1.44 12.47 4.18
N LEU A 83 0.69 11.34 4.26
CA LEU A 83 -0.67 11.27 3.74
C LEU A 83 -1.68 11.90 4.69
N THR A 84 -2.68 12.55 4.09
CA THR A 84 -3.83 13.14 4.78
C THR A 84 -5.15 12.51 4.36
N CYS A 85 -5.15 11.68 3.30
CA CYS A 85 -6.34 10.99 2.84
C CYS A 85 -6.65 9.77 3.70
N PRO A 86 -7.93 9.35 3.77
CA PRO A 86 -8.31 8.07 4.37
C PRO A 86 -7.56 6.90 3.74
N ALA A 87 -7.12 5.95 4.56
CA ALA A 87 -6.42 4.78 4.10
C ALA A 87 -6.99 3.47 4.66
N LEU A 88 -6.97 2.42 3.83
CA LEU A 88 -7.31 1.06 4.20
C LEU A 88 -6.10 0.17 3.93
N VAL A 89 -5.67 -0.57 4.95
CA VAL A 89 -4.65 -1.61 4.82
C VAL A 89 -5.30 -2.98 5.05
N ILE A 90 -5.17 -3.87 4.08
CA ILE A 90 -5.56 -5.27 4.19
C ILE A 90 -4.31 -6.13 4.16
N LEU A 91 -4.16 -6.98 5.14
CA LEU A 91 -3.02 -7.90 5.26
C LEU A 91 -3.51 -9.31 5.57
N SER A 92 -2.70 -10.31 5.26
CA SER A 92 -2.93 -11.67 5.73
C SER A 92 -1.90 -12.08 6.77
N ASN A 93 -2.36 -12.73 7.83
CA ASN A 93 -1.49 -13.33 8.84
C ASN A 93 -0.78 -14.61 8.32
N GLN A 94 -1.23 -15.16 7.20
CA GLN A 94 -0.63 -16.33 6.51
C GLN A 94 0.20 -15.94 5.28
N ASP A 95 0.45 -14.66 5.06
CA ASP A 95 1.24 -14.19 3.92
C ASP A 95 2.70 -14.64 4.07
N THR A 96 3.13 -15.55 3.19
CA THR A 96 4.50 -16.08 3.16
C THR A 96 5.43 -15.33 2.20
N ILE A 97 4.88 -14.43 1.40
CA ILE A 97 5.62 -13.62 0.42
C ILE A 97 5.97 -12.26 1.02
N VAL A 98 5.00 -11.51 1.50
CA VAL A 98 5.24 -10.27 2.24
C VAL A 98 4.92 -10.52 3.70
N SER A 99 5.96 -10.67 4.54
CA SER A 99 5.75 -10.93 5.96
C SER A 99 4.74 -9.95 6.57
N PRO A 100 3.74 -10.43 7.31
CA PRO A 100 2.77 -9.58 8.01
C PRO A 100 3.41 -8.53 8.91
N SER A 101 4.62 -8.80 9.40
CA SER A 101 5.38 -7.85 10.21
C SER A 101 5.75 -6.58 9.44
N LEU A 102 6.03 -6.69 8.12
CA LEU A 102 6.33 -5.53 7.27
C LEU A 102 5.09 -4.66 7.07
N SER A 103 3.92 -5.29 6.90
CA SER A 103 2.65 -4.56 6.81
C SER A 103 2.34 -3.83 8.12
N ARG A 104 2.56 -4.46 9.27
CA ARG A 104 2.34 -3.83 10.58
C ARG A 104 3.27 -2.65 10.81
N ARG A 105 4.56 -2.77 10.44
CA ARG A 105 5.51 -1.64 10.50
C ARG A 105 5.06 -0.47 9.63
N LEU A 106 4.52 -0.74 8.43
CA LEU A 106 3.98 0.33 7.59
C LEU A 106 2.79 1.02 8.24
N ILE A 107 1.88 0.26 8.86
CA ILE A 107 0.70 0.81 9.56
C ILE A 107 1.13 1.81 10.65
N GLU A 108 2.19 1.52 11.38
CA GLU A 108 2.75 2.40 12.42
C GLU A 108 3.31 3.72 11.87
N CYS A 109 3.62 3.79 10.58
CA CYS A 109 4.14 4.99 9.93
C CYS A 109 3.06 5.99 9.50
N PHE A 110 1.78 5.62 9.52
CA PHE A 110 0.70 6.56 9.22
C PHE A 110 0.54 7.58 10.35
N THR A 111 0.43 8.85 9.99
CA THR A 111 0.17 9.95 10.93
C THR A 111 -1.32 10.23 11.11
N THR A 112 -2.15 9.72 10.21
CA THR A 112 -3.61 9.79 10.24
C THR A 112 -4.20 8.42 10.54
N PRO A 113 -5.43 8.34 11.07
CA PRO A 113 -6.08 7.05 11.30
C PRO A 113 -6.15 6.20 10.03
N VAL A 114 -5.67 4.96 10.12
CA VAL A 114 -5.73 3.97 9.04
C VAL A 114 -6.64 2.81 9.45
N LYS A 115 -7.61 2.47 8.59
CA LYS A 115 -8.43 1.28 8.80
C LYS A 115 -7.62 0.04 8.43
N THR A 116 -7.57 -0.95 9.32
CA THR A 116 -6.81 -2.18 9.10
C THR A 116 -7.74 -3.39 9.16
N ILE A 117 -7.66 -4.27 8.17
CA ILE A 117 -8.43 -5.50 8.12
C ILE A 117 -7.47 -6.68 7.92
N PRO A 118 -7.20 -7.48 8.96
CA PRO A 118 -6.43 -8.70 8.84
C PRO A 118 -7.31 -9.86 8.36
N PHE A 119 -6.72 -10.74 7.56
CA PHE A 119 -7.27 -12.04 7.19
C PHE A 119 -6.36 -13.15 7.74
N ASP A 120 -6.94 -14.20 8.29
CA ASP A 120 -6.18 -15.27 8.98
C ASP A 120 -5.97 -16.51 8.12
N THR A 121 -6.69 -16.63 6.99
CA THR A 121 -6.74 -17.87 6.20
C THR A 121 -6.32 -17.70 4.73
N LEU A 122 -6.03 -16.46 4.30
CA LEU A 122 -5.61 -16.20 2.92
C LEU A 122 -4.10 -16.23 2.82
N ASP A 123 -3.58 -16.80 1.74
CA ASP A 123 -2.18 -16.59 1.38
C ASP A 123 -1.98 -15.29 0.58
N HIS A 124 -0.73 -15.01 0.17
CA HIS A 124 -0.41 -13.81 -0.58
C HIS A 124 -1.20 -13.68 -1.88
N GLY A 125 -1.28 -14.76 -2.66
CA GLY A 125 -1.96 -14.76 -3.96
C GLY A 125 -3.47 -14.60 -3.85
N ASP A 126 -4.05 -15.12 -2.78
CA ASP A 126 -5.50 -15.10 -2.57
C ASP A 126 -6.05 -13.71 -2.27
N ILE A 127 -5.29 -12.86 -1.58
CA ILE A 127 -5.77 -11.54 -1.13
C ILE A 127 -6.37 -10.73 -2.29
N ALA A 128 -5.68 -10.62 -3.42
CA ALA A 128 -6.13 -9.80 -4.54
C ALA A 128 -7.34 -10.38 -5.27
N MET A 129 -7.57 -11.69 -5.15
CA MET A 129 -8.64 -12.41 -5.86
C MET A 129 -9.84 -12.73 -4.97
N ASN A 130 -9.75 -12.53 -3.67
CA ASN A 130 -10.77 -12.92 -2.72
C ASN A 130 -11.96 -11.94 -2.70
N LYS A 131 -13.17 -12.48 -2.80
CA LYS A 131 -14.42 -11.70 -2.83
C LYS A 131 -14.65 -10.91 -1.54
N GLU A 132 -14.30 -11.46 -0.38
CA GLU A 132 -14.50 -10.79 0.91
C GLU A 132 -13.54 -9.60 1.09
N VAL A 133 -12.34 -9.70 0.53
CA VAL A 133 -11.40 -8.58 0.45
C VAL A 133 -12.04 -7.42 -0.34
N TRP A 134 -12.56 -7.69 -1.52
CA TRP A 134 -13.21 -6.67 -2.35
C TRP A 134 -14.49 -6.11 -1.73
N LYS A 135 -15.28 -6.94 -1.05
CA LYS A 135 -16.44 -6.45 -0.28
C LYS A 135 -16.02 -5.50 0.84
N SER A 136 -14.91 -5.80 1.51
CA SER A 136 -14.37 -4.94 2.57
C SER A 136 -13.89 -3.59 2.01
N ILE A 137 -13.25 -3.59 0.83
CA ILE A 137 -12.86 -2.38 0.12
C ILE A 137 -14.10 -1.55 -0.25
N MET A 138 -15.11 -2.18 -0.86
CA MET A 138 -16.34 -1.48 -1.26
C MET A 138 -17.07 -0.88 -0.07
N ARG A 139 -17.13 -1.59 1.07
CA ARG A 139 -17.70 -1.06 2.31
C ARG A 139 -16.94 0.16 2.80
N PHE A 140 -15.61 0.10 2.83
CA PHE A 140 -14.77 1.23 3.21
C PHE A 140 -15.02 2.46 2.32
N LEU A 141 -15.07 2.28 1.00
CA LEU A 141 -15.33 3.37 0.06
C LEU A 141 -16.76 3.94 0.19
N HIS A 142 -17.74 3.11 0.54
CA HIS A 142 -19.10 3.56 0.79
C HIS A 142 -19.17 4.43 2.05
N GLU A 143 -18.52 4.00 3.15
CA GLU A 143 -18.43 4.76 4.42
C GLU A 143 -17.81 6.17 4.20
N LEU A 144 -16.92 6.34 3.21
CA LEU A 144 -16.33 7.64 2.86
C LEU A 144 -17.26 8.52 2.01
N SER A 145 -18.40 8.01 1.59
CA SER A 145 -19.30 8.71 0.67
C SER A 145 -20.56 9.21 1.37
N GLU A 146 -20.77 8.80 2.62
CA GLU A 146 -21.82 9.27 3.52
C GLU A 146 -21.39 10.53 4.28
#